data_904ad208003eb9ce3ae9152a54bf934d
#
_entry.id   904ad208003eb9ce3ae9152a54bf934d
#
_cell.length_a   1.000
_cell.length_b   1.000
_cell.length_c   1.000
_cell.angle_alpha   90.00
_cell.angle_beta   90.00
_cell.angle_gamma   90.00
#
_symmetry.space_group_name_H-M   'P 1'
#
loop_
_entity.id
_entity.type
_entity.pdbx_description
1 polymer ?
#
loop_
_entity_poly.entity_id
_entity_poly.type
_entity_poly.pdbx_seq_one_letter_code
_entity_poly.pdbx_strand_id
1 'polypeptide(L)'
;MLTPVSSMAGTEDAANTDVSVKLTYPKTKTVNVVDEQFGVKVADPYRWLEDDVRVNPEVADWVKAQNAVTDAYLETLPGKKILAERMKKLFDYERFGLPEKAGGYYFFTKNDGLQNQSALYVRKGLKGTDRVLIDPNSWAKDGATALDSWVPSKNGTLLAYSIQDGGSDWRTLKVIDSATGKVLPDEIKWAKFTNISWVGNDGFLYSRFAEPKEGAAFQQLNYNQTVYYHKIGTPQSEDKAVYATPDKPEYGHSAQVTHDGKWAVITTSSGTDEKYELHVMPLGKKPTWKAQPLVTGLEYDWGLIEGMGNILWFTTNKDAPKLKVVTVDLGAKTPVFADVIPEREETLSRTQIVGNRLILSYIKDAKSMALMTDLAGKPVQEIELNAIGTASGFSGTPGDPETFFGFSSFNQPGAVYRFNSDTGVSTVF
;
A
#
# COMPACT_ATOMS: atom_id res chain seq x y z
N MET A 1 64.82 -16.20 7.12
CA MET A 1 64.64 -16.34 8.58
C MET A 1 63.30 -15.68 8.92
N LEU A 2 62.30 -16.52 9.11
CA LEU A 2 60.93 -16.07 9.49
C LEU A 2 60.79 -16.37 10.99
N THR A 3 60.57 -15.35 11.78
CA THR A 3 60.25 -15.47 13.21
C THR A 3 58.77 -15.75 13.39
N PRO A 4 58.32 -16.65 14.25
CA PRO A 4 56.92 -16.94 14.49
C PRO A 4 56.31 -15.89 15.44
N VAL A 5 55.15 -15.38 15.06
CA VAL A 5 54.29 -14.54 15.91
C VAL A 5 53.57 -15.47 16.89
N SER A 6 53.81 -15.25 18.17
CA SER A 6 53.18 -15.96 19.28
C SER A 6 51.71 -15.60 19.39
N SER A 7 50.83 -16.60 19.34
CA SER A 7 49.37 -16.44 19.60
C SER A 7 49.16 -16.34 21.12
N MET A 8 48.69 -15.19 21.58
CA MET A 8 48.08 -15.10 22.91
C MET A 8 46.62 -15.56 22.81
N ALA A 9 46.36 -16.77 23.24
CA ALA A 9 45.03 -17.26 23.53
C ALA A 9 44.66 -16.76 24.94
N GLY A 10 43.87 -15.68 24.99
CA GLY A 10 43.16 -15.26 26.18
C GLY A 10 41.80 -15.91 26.18
N THR A 11 41.65 -17.02 26.89
CA THR A 11 40.35 -17.58 27.27
C THR A 11 39.79 -16.72 28.41
N GLU A 12 39.01 -15.69 28.11
CA GLU A 12 38.06 -15.18 29.08
C GLU A 12 36.79 -16.02 28.94
N ASP A 13 36.59 -16.91 29.92
CA ASP A 13 35.32 -17.54 30.22
C ASP A 13 34.33 -16.43 30.57
N ALA A 14 33.59 -15.93 29.57
CA ALA A 14 32.36 -15.19 29.80
C ALA A 14 31.37 -16.17 30.43
N ALA A 15 31.31 -16.20 31.75
CA ALA A 15 30.25 -16.87 32.48
C ALA A 15 28.92 -16.36 31.97
N ASN A 16 28.30 -17.15 31.13
CA ASN A 16 26.93 -16.97 30.67
C ASN A 16 26.02 -17.23 31.89
N THR A 17 25.87 -16.23 32.76
CA THR A 17 24.86 -16.25 33.79
C THR A 17 23.52 -16.04 33.09
N ASP A 18 22.94 -17.13 32.65
CA ASP A 18 21.56 -17.19 32.21
C ASP A 18 20.64 -16.87 33.42
N VAL A 19 20.55 -15.59 33.76
CA VAL A 19 19.60 -15.11 34.75
C VAL A 19 18.24 -15.10 34.07
N SER A 20 17.59 -16.27 34.05
CA SER A 20 16.18 -16.34 33.66
C SER A 20 15.38 -15.55 34.70
N VAL A 21 15.12 -14.28 34.40
CA VAL A 21 14.21 -13.46 35.21
C VAL A 21 12.83 -14.06 35.06
N LYS A 22 12.34 -14.72 36.12
CA LYS A 22 10.99 -15.25 36.16
C LYS A 22 10.01 -14.09 36.25
N LEU A 23 9.39 -13.74 35.14
CA LEU A 23 8.34 -12.72 35.09
C LEU A 23 7.06 -13.28 35.74
N THR A 24 6.43 -12.46 36.57
CA THR A 24 5.12 -12.77 37.16
C THR A 24 4.08 -11.89 36.51
N TYR A 25 3.27 -12.49 35.66
CA TYR A 25 2.18 -11.78 34.99
C TYR A 25 0.94 -11.70 35.88
N PRO A 26 0.13 -10.64 35.75
CA PRO A 26 -1.16 -10.53 36.41
C PRO A 26 -2.06 -11.73 36.03
N LYS A 27 -2.86 -12.20 37.00
CA LYS A 27 -3.82 -13.29 36.75
C LYS A 27 -4.92 -12.77 35.82
N THR A 28 -5.06 -13.39 34.65
CA THR A 28 -6.11 -13.07 33.71
C THR A 28 -7.45 -13.69 34.17
N LYS A 29 -8.50 -12.88 34.20
CA LYS A 29 -9.88 -13.33 34.49
C LYS A 29 -10.30 -14.33 33.42
N THR A 30 -11.03 -15.36 33.85
CA THR A 30 -11.67 -16.33 32.95
C THR A 30 -13.20 -16.23 33.04
N VAL A 31 -13.85 -16.45 31.90
CA VAL A 31 -15.32 -16.49 31.78
C VAL A 31 -15.75 -17.87 31.27
N ASN A 32 -17.01 -18.24 31.52
CA ASN A 32 -17.54 -19.52 31.06
C ASN A 32 -18.32 -19.33 29.75
N VAL A 33 -17.57 -19.10 28.65
CA VAL A 33 -18.10 -19.00 27.28
C VAL A 33 -17.74 -20.28 26.54
N VAL A 34 -18.70 -20.86 25.83
CA VAL A 34 -18.49 -22.06 25.03
C VAL A 34 -19.20 -21.86 23.70
N ASP A 35 -18.45 -21.95 22.61
CA ASP A 35 -18.98 -21.97 21.24
C ASP A 35 -19.22 -23.41 20.81
N GLU A 36 -20.24 -23.64 19.98
CA GLU A 36 -20.44 -24.91 19.30
C GLU A 36 -20.27 -24.74 17.79
N GLN A 37 -19.26 -25.39 17.23
CA GLN A 37 -18.96 -25.35 15.83
C GLN A 37 -18.81 -26.75 15.27
N PHE A 38 -19.57 -27.06 14.21
CA PHE A 38 -19.56 -28.39 13.57
C PHE A 38 -19.83 -29.54 14.52
N GLY A 39 -20.69 -29.32 15.58
CA GLY A 39 -20.99 -30.29 16.60
C GLY A 39 -19.92 -30.46 17.68
N VAL A 40 -18.88 -29.64 17.69
CA VAL A 40 -17.81 -29.64 18.68
C VAL A 40 -17.95 -28.42 19.60
N LYS A 41 -17.91 -28.64 20.91
CA LYS A 41 -17.92 -27.57 21.91
C LYS A 41 -16.51 -27.09 22.16
N VAL A 42 -16.26 -25.78 21.93
CA VAL A 42 -14.98 -25.11 22.12
C VAL A 42 -15.14 -24.08 23.24
N ALA A 43 -14.41 -24.23 24.33
CA ALA A 43 -14.44 -23.27 25.44
C ALA A 43 -13.53 -22.08 25.08
N ASP A 44 -14.06 -20.87 25.28
CA ASP A 44 -13.33 -19.63 25.14
C ASP A 44 -13.32 -18.81 26.43
N PRO A 45 -12.43 -19.13 27.36
CA PRO A 45 -12.41 -18.47 28.67
C PRO A 45 -11.95 -17.01 28.63
N TYR A 46 -11.45 -16.56 27.51
CA TYR A 46 -10.89 -15.21 27.32
C TYR A 46 -11.67 -14.36 26.33
N ARG A 47 -12.89 -14.75 25.94
CA ARG A 47 -13.77 -14.02 25.03
C ARG A 47 -13.91 -12.53 25.36
N TRP A 48 -13.90 -12.18 26.63
CA TRP A 48 -14.04 -10.81 27.09
C TRP A 48 -12.86 -9.90 26.63
N LEU A 49 -11.70 -10.46 26.24
CA LEU A 49 -10.58 -9.70 25.68
C LEU A 49 -10.79 -9.29 24.21
N GLU A 50 -11.84 -9.79 23.56
CA GLU A 50 -12.21 -9.35 22.20
C GLU A 50 -12.91 -7.98 22.19
N ASP A 51 -13.36 -7.51 23.36
CA ASP A 51 -13.96 -6.19 23.47
C ASP A 51 -12.95 -5.08 23.17
N ASP A 52 -13.44 -3.99 22.57
CA ASP A 52 -12.60 -2.85 22.20
C ASP A 52 -11.99 -2.19 23.44
N VAL A 53 -10.67 -2.20 23.53
CA VAL A 53 -9.87 -1.61 24.63
C VAL A 53 -10.16 -0.11 24.84
N ARG A 54 -10.67 0.60 23.83
CA ARG A 54 -10.97 2.05 23.89
C ARG A 54 -12.30 2.33 24.61
N VAL A 55 -13.19 1.33 24.68
CA VAL A 55 -14.53 1.47 25.28
C VAL A 55 -14.74 0.53 26.47
N ASN A 56 -14.03 -0.59 26.56
CA ASN A 56 -14.14 -1.49 27.71
C ASN A 56 -12.99 -1.24 28.71
N PRO A 57 -13.30 -0.63 29.90
CA PRO A 57 -12.28 -0.33 30.89
C PRO A 57 -11.61 -1.57 31.48
N GLU A 58 -12.31 -2.73 31.56
CA GLU A 58 -11.73 -3.96 32.09
C GLU A 58 -10.61 -4.48 31.17
N VAL A 59 -10.82 -4.41 29.85
CA VAL A 59 -9.78 -4.76 28.86
C VAL A 59 -8.62 -3.75 28.93
N ALA A 60 -8.93 -2.46 29.04
CA ALA A 60 -7.91 -1.41 29.17
C ALA A 60 -7.04 -1.61 30.42
N ASP A 61 -7.64 -1.92 31.56
CA ASP A 61 -6.93 -2.19 32.82
C ASP A 61 -6.05 -3.45 32.73
N TRP A 62 -6.54 -4.51 32.06
CA TRP A 62 -5.78 -5.72 31.82
C TRP A 62 -4.55 -5.43 30.94
N VAL A 63 -4.71 -4.70 29.82
CA VAL A 63 -3.61 -4.31 28.94
C VAL A 63 -2.57 -3.49 29.70
N LYS A 64 -3.01 -2.50 30.50
CA LYS A 64 -2.14 -1.68 31.33
C LYS A 64 -1.33 -2.51 32.33
N ALA A 65 -1.98 -3.48 32.97
CA ALA A 65 -1.32 -4.36 33.94
C ALA A 65 -0.27 -5.27 33.28
N GLN A 66 -0.58 -5.82 32.08
CA GLN A 66 0.38 -6.63 31.31
C GLN A 66 1.58 -5.78 30.86
N ASN A 67 1.33 -4.57 30.32
CA ASN A 67 2.37 -3.66 29.88
C ASN A 67 3.29 -3.26 31.03
N ALA A 68 2.76 -3.03 32.23
CA ALA A 68 3.57 -2.70 33.40
C ALA A 68 4.63 -3.75 33.72
N VAL A 69 4.33 -5.05 33.54
CA VAL A 69 5.32 -6.13 33.72
C VAL A 69 6.39 -6.09 32.62
N THR A 70 5.95 -5.91 31.37
CA THR A 70 6.87 -5.81 30.22
C THR A 70 7.79 -4.61 30.34
N ASP A 71 7.24 -3.44 30.65
CA ASP A 71 8.02 -2.19 30.76
C ASP A 71 9.03 -2.27 31.92
N ALA A 72 8.61 -2.81 33.08
CA ALA A 72 9.51 -3.03 34.21
C ALA A 72 10.68 -3.94 33.84
N TYR A 73 10.44 -5.01 33.09
CA TYR A 73 11.48 -5.93 32.61
C TYR A 73 12.41 -5.22 31.61
N LEU A 74 11.84 -4.57 30.60
CA LEU A 74 12.62 -3.88 29.56
C LEU A 74 13.54 -2.79 30.15
N GLU A 75 13.12 -2.13 31.22
CA GLU A 75 13.96 -1.12 31.91
C GLU A 75 15.17 -1.74 32.61
N THR A 76 15.15 -3.03 32.93
CA THR A 76 16.28 -3.73 33.54
C THR A 76 17.35 -4.16 32.53
N LEU A 77 17.03 -4.14 31.22
CA LEU A 77 17.93 -4.65 30.20
C LEU A 77 19.18 -3.78 30.05
N PRO A 78 20.39 -4.34 30.17
CA PRO A 78 21.62 -3.61 29.97
C PRO A 78 21.70 -3.14 28.50
N GLY A 79 22.11 -1.91 28.29
CA GLY A 79 22.27 -1.36 26.95
C GLY A 79 21.00 -0.75 26.31
N LYS A 80 19.79 -0.92 26.87
CA LYS A 80 18.56 -0.34 26.32
C LYS A 80 18.72 1.15 26.01
N LYS A 81 19.22 1.94 26.96
CA LYS A 81 19.40 3.39 26.76
C LYS A 81 20.43 3.69 25.66
N ILE A 82 21.56 2.99 25.68
CA ILE A 82 22.64 3.18 24.69
C ILE A 82 22.12 2.86 23.29
N LEU A 83 21.38 1.77 23.14
CA LEU A 83 20.78 1.38 21.86
C LEU A 83 19.72 2.39 21.41
N ALA A 84 18.81 2.80 22.30
CA ALA A 84 17.77 3.79 22.00
C ALA A 84 18.37 5.14 21.56
N GLU A 85 19.38 5.65 22.27
CA GLU A 85 20.08 6.88 21.90
C GLU A 85 20.82 6.73 20.56
N ARG A 86 21.45 5.57 20.32
CA ARG A 86 22.12 5.31 19.06
C ARG A 86 21.14 5.22 17.89
N MET A 87 20.04 4.51 18.06
CA MET A 87 18.98 4.41 17.06
C MET A 87 18.38 5.77 16.75
N LYS A 88 18.02 6.56 17.79
CA LYS A 88 17.53 7.92 17.61
C LYS A 88 18.48 8.76 16.75
N LYS A 89 19.78 8.70 17.04
CA LYS A 89 20.82 9.40 16.28
C LYS A 89 20.95 8.95 14.83
N LEU A 90 20.76 7.64 14.58
CA LEU A 90 20.82 7.07 13.23
C LEU A 90 19.57 7.36 12.41
N PHE A 91 18.41 7.51 13.04
CA PHE A 91 17.14 7.83 12.37
C PHE A 91 16.88 9.33 12.23
N ASP A 92 17.69 10.19 12.90
CA ASP A 92 17.56 11.64 12.85
C ASP A 92 18.20 12.20 11.57
N TYR A 93 17.53 11.95 10.44
CA TYR A 93 17.85 12.51 9.12
C TYR A 93 16.59 12.66 8.28
N GLU A 94 16.59 13.61 7.37
CA GLU A 94 15.47 13.89 6.49
C GLU A 94 15.23 12.73 5.52
N ARG A 95 13.98 12.27 5.42
CA ARG A 95 13.55 11.16 4.55
C ARG A 95 12.41 11.58 3.66
N PHE A 96 12.50 11.23 2.38
CA PHE A 96 11.50 11.51 1.37
C PHE A 96 10.83 10.22 0.91
N GLY A 97 9.50 10.27 0.74
CA GLY A 97 8.76 9.29 -0.06
C GLY A 97 8.86 9.64 -1.55
N LEU A 98 8.44 8.68 -2.39
CA LEU A 98 8.45 8.89 -3.83
C LEU A 98 7.43 9.96 -4.24
N PRO A 99 7.83 10.92 -5.08
CA PRO A 99 6.91 11.90 -5.61
C PRO A 99 5.91 11.27 -6.59
N GLU A 100 4.66 11.72 -6.48
CA GLU A 100 3.62 11.47 -7.45
C GLU A 100 3.28 12.80 -8.15
N LYS A 101 3.29 12.78 -9.49
CA LYS A 101 3.03 13.97 -10.30
C LYS A 101 1.61 13.94 -10.83
N ALA A 102 0.86 15.02 -10.63
CA ALA A 102 -0.46 15.20 -11.20
C ALA A 102 -0.72 16.69 -11.51
N GLY A 103 -1.16 16.98 -12.72
CA GLY A 103 -1.57 18.33 -13.14
C GLY A 103 -0.54 19.45 -12.90
N GLY A 104 0.75 19.13 -12.95
CA GLY A 104 1.84 20.07 -12.69
C GLY A 104 2.18 20.27 -11.21
N TYR A 105 1.58 19.49 -10.31
CA TYR A 105 1.96 19.39 -8.91
C TYR A 105 2.76 18.11 -8.68
N TYR A 106 3.64 18.15 -7.65
CA TYR A 106 4.35 17.01 -7.11
C TYR A 106 3.91 16.82 -5.66
N PHE A 107 3.42 15.64 -5.35
CA PHE A 107 2.98 15.23 -4.01
C PHE A 107 3.99 14.21 -3.49
N PHE A 108 4.48 14.39 -2.28
CA PHE A 108 5.46 13.47 -1.68
C PHE A 108 5.41 13.56 -0.16
N THR A 109 5.71 12.47 0.49
CA THR A 109 5.85 12.46 1.95
C THR A 109 7.27 12.87 2.34
N LYS A 110 7.37 13.54 3.47
CA LYS A 110 8.65 13.95 4.05
C LYS A 110 8.59 13.82 5.57
N ASN A 111 9.66 13.30 6.15
CA ASN A 111 9.88 13.22 7.59
C ASN A 111 11.19 13.94 7.90
N ASP A 112 11.21 14.81 8.89
CA ASP A 112 12.40 15.59 9.27
C ASP A 112 13.45 14.77 10.05
N GLY A 113 13.11 13.53 10.39
CA GLY A 113 13.96 12.58 11.09
C GLY A 113 13.26 11.94 12.29
N LEU A 114 12.72 12.73 13.17
CA LEU A 114 12.16 12.26 14.45
C LEU A 114 10.65 12.46 14.60
N GLN A 115 9.98 12.95 13.57
CA GLN A 115 8.50 12.97 13.56
C GLN A 115 7.95 11.55 13.65
N ASN A 116 6.85 11.34 14.39
CA ASN A 116 6.20 10.05 14.50
C ASN A 116 5.72 9.54 13.12
N GLN A 117 5.21 10.46 12.30
CA GLN A 117 4.72 10.17 10.95
C GLN A 117 5.26 11.18 9.95
N SER A 118 5.40 10.74 8.69
CA SER A 118 5.75 11.65 7.60
C SER A 118 4.56 12.56 7.27
N ALA A 119 4.82 13.84 7.07
CA ALA A 119 3.82 14.76 6.53
C ALA A 119 3.77 14.67 5.00
N LEU A 120 2.59 14.90 4.41
CA LEU A 120 2.41 15.00 2.97
C LEU A 120 2.62 16.44 2.53
N TYR A 121 3.53 16.62 1.59
CA TYR A 121 3.85 17.89 0.96
C TYR A 121 3.29 17.98 -0.45
N VAL A 122 3.08 19.20 -0.90
CA VAL A 122 2.76 19.55 -2.29
C VAL A 122 3.70 20.63 -2.78
N ARG A 123 4.15 20.50 -4.03
CA ARG A 123 5.02 21.45 -4.74
C ARG A 123 4.43 21.71 -6.13
N LYS A 124 4.30 22.97 -6.53
CA LYS A 124 3.86 23.32 -7.90
C LYS A 124 5.08 23.44 -8.81
N GLY A 125 5.17 22.54 -9.79
CA GLY A 125 6.32 22.41 -10.67
C GLY A 125 7.57 21.91 -9.94
N LEU A 126 8.56 21.43 -10.69
CA LEU A 126 9.76 20.79 -10.13
C LEU A 126 10.61 21.74 -9.25
N LYS A 127 10.59 23.04 -9.52
CA LYS A 127 11.37 24.07 -8.81
C LYS A 127 10.52 24.91 -7.85
N GLY A 128 9.26 24.52 -7.60
CA GLY A 128 8.38 25.23 -6.69
C GLY A 128 8.81 25.07 -5.24
N THR A 129 8.16 25.84 -4.36
CA THR A 129 8.38 25.75 -2.90
C THR A 129 7.52 24.63 -2.31
N ASP A 130 8.10 23.85 -1.42
CA ASP A 130 7.41 22.81 -0.67
C ASP A 130 6.44 23.44 0.32
N ARG A 131 5.24 22.90 0.35
CA ARG A 131 4.21 23.28 1.31
C ARG A 131 3.61 22.02 1.94
N VAL A 132 3.48 21.98 3.25
CA VAL A 132 2.74 20.94 3.94
C VAL A 132 1.27 20.98 3.48
N LEU A 133 0.77 19.87 2.99
CA LEU A 133 -0.62 19.70 2.61
C LEU A 133 -1.40 18.99 3.71
N ILE A 134 -0.84 17.91 4.27
CA ILE A 134 -1.42 17.14 5.36
C ILE A 134 -0.31 16.81 6.38
N ASP A 135 -0.54 17.14 7.65
CA ASP A 135 0.34 16.74 8.75
C ASP A 135 -0.42 15.85 9.75
N PRO A 136 -0.26 14.50 9.65
CA PRO A 136 -0.94 13.57 10.53
C PRO A 136 -0.47 13.65 11.99
N ASN A 137 0.71 14.23 12.27
CA ASN A 137 1.21 14.42 13.64
C ASN A 137 0.32 15.35 14.49
N SER A 138 -0.53 16.15 13.83
CA SER A 138 -1.49 17.04 14.47
C SER A 138 -2.84 16.40 14.82
N TRP A 139 -3.12 15.18 14.34
CA TRP A 139 -4.46 14.57 14.44
C TRP A 139 -4.73 13.95 15.79
N ALA A 140 -3.75 13.31 16.39
CA ALA A 140 -3.88 12.68 17.70
C ALA A 140 -2.60 12.85 18.53
N LYS A 141 -2.76 13.06 19.86
CA LYS A 141 -1.62 13.27 20.77
C LYS A 141 -0.76 12.02 20.94
N ASP A 142 -1.36 10.84 20.84
CA ASP A 142 -0.70 9.54 20.96
C ASP A 142 -0.02 9.11 19.66
N GLY A 143 -0.25 9.84 18.54
CA GLY A 143 0.30 9.53 17.23
C GLY A 143 -0.33 8.28 16.57
N ALA A 144 -1.43 7.76 17.10
CA ALA A 144 -2.07 6.53 16.61
C ALA A 144 -2.91 6.72 15.34
N THR A 145 -3.31 7.97 15.03
CA THR A 145 -4.06 8.28 13.81
C THR A 145 -3.10 8.58 12.67
N ALA A 146 -3.17 7.82 11.59
CA ALA A 146 -2.22 7.85 10.48
C ALA A 146 -2.84 8.27 9.15
N LEU A 147 -2.04 8.91 8.30
CA LEU A 147 -2.30 9.03 6.87
C LEU A 147 -1.92 7.69 6.22
N ASP A 148 -2.94 6.92 5.79
CA ASP A 148 -2.74 5.59 5.24
C ASP A 148 -2.39 5.63 3.75
N SER A 149 -3.24 6.27 2.94
CA SER A 149 -3.02 6.44 1.50
C SER A 149 -3.51 7.80 1.01
N TRP A 150 -3.04 8.20 -0.15
CA TRP A 150 -3.45 9.42 -0.80
C TRP A 150 -3.29 9.30 -2.31
N VAL A 151 -4.22 9.87 -3.07
CA VAL A 151 -4.24 9.83 -4.54
C VAL A 151 -4.71 11.18 -5.06
N PRO A 152 -3.89 11.91 -5.83
CA PRO A 152 -4.30 13.16 -6.44
C PRO A 152 -5.28 12.90 -7.60
N SER A 153 -6.20 13.84 -7.82
CA SER A 153 -7.01 13.88 -9.04
C SER A 153 -6.12 14.08 -10.26
N LYS A 154 -6.58 13.69 -11.45
CA LYS A 154 -5.80 13.73 -12.69
C LYS A 154 -5.18 15.11 -12.98
N ASN A 155 -5.89 16.18 -12.68
CA ASN A 155 -5.41 17.56 -12.85
C ASN A 155 -4.64 18.09 -11.61
N GLY A 156 -4.50 17.30 -10.55
CA GLY A 156 -3.80 17.64 -9.32
C GLY A 156 -4.48 18.69 -8.44
N THR A 157 -5.70 19.17 -8.80
CA THR A 157 -6.37 20.21 -8.02
C THR A 157 -6.99 19.71 -6.73
N LEU A 158 -7.36 18.43 -6.68
CA LEU A 158 -7.88 17.75 -5.51
C LEU A 158 -6.98 16.56 -5.16
N LEU A 159 -7.00 16.18 -3.91
CA LEU A 159 -6.35 14.96 -3.42
C LEU A 159 -7.32 14.24 -2.49
N ALA A 160 -7.64 13.00 -2.82
CA ALA A 160 -8.35 12.11 -1.92
C ALA A 160 -7.36 11.35 -1.05
N TYR A 161 -7.67 11.19 0.25
CA TYR A 161 -6.78 10.52 1.19
C TYR A 161 -7.57 9.71 2.21
N SER A 162 -6.91 8.72 2.78
CA SER A 162 -7.48 7.86 3.81
C SER A 162 -6.80 8.07 5.17
N ILE A 163 -7.63 8.07 6.20
CA ILE A 163 -7.22 8.14 7.60
C ILE A 163 -7.43 6.79 8.24
N GLN A 164 -6.40 6.29 8.93
CA GLN A 164 -6.43 5.09 9.74
C GLN A 164 -6.30 5.47 11.21
N ASP A 165 -7.14 4.93 12.06
CA ASP A 165 -7.09 5.17 13.49
C ASP A 165 -6.71 3.93 14.28
N GLY A 166 -5.70 4.05 15.16
CA GLY A 166 -5.25 3.01 16.07
C GLY A 166 -4.85 1.68 15.42
N GLY A 167 -4.34 1.69 14.18
CA GLY A 167 -3.97 0.46 13.45
C GLY A 167 -5.16 -0.36 12.95
N SER A 168 -6.40 0.15 13.07
CA SER A 168 -7.60 -0.47 12.52
C SER A 168 -7.51 -0.60 10.99
N ASP A 169 -8.13 -1.64 10.43
CA ASP A 169 -8.31 -1.76 8.97
C ASP A 169 -9.39 -0.81 8.43
N TRP A 170 -10.22 -0.25 9.29
CA TRP A 170 -11.21 0.73 8.89
C TRP A 170 -10.56 2.06 8.49
N ARG A 171 -11.04 2.62 7.39
CA ARG A 171 -10.57 3.89 6.81
C ARG A 171 -11.70 4.88 6.74
N THR A 172 -11.37 6.13 6.99
CA THR A 172 -12.20 7.28 6.63
C THR A 172 -11.56 7.98 5.46
N LEU A 173 -12.27 8.09 4.32
CA LEU A 173 -11.76 8.80 3.15
C LEU A 173 -12.22 10.26 3.21
N LYS A 174 -11.32 11.17 2.84
CA LYS A 174 -11.56 12.61 2.77
C LYS A 174 -10.94 13.20 1.51
N VAL A 175 -11.33 14.41 1.18
CA VAL A 175 -10.81 15.15 0.03
C VAL A 175 -10.29 16.51 0.47
N ILE A 176 -9.16 16.93 -0.10
CA ILE A 176 -8.54 18.22 0.17
C ILE A 176 -8.21 18.95 -1.13
N ASP A 177 -8.41 20.26 -1.16
CA ASP A 177 -7.97 21.12 -2.24
C ASP A 177 -6.44 21.30 -2.18
N SER A 178 -5.75 20.93 -3.25
CA SER A 178 -4.30 20.91 -3.30
C SER A 178 -3.66 22.29 -3.28
N ALA A 179 -4.36 23.33 -3.74
CA ALA A 179 -3.83 24.68 -3.79
C ALA A 179 -3.99 25.41 -2.43
N THR A 180 -5.15 25.24 -1.80
CA THR A 180 -5.49 25.98 -0.57
C THR A 180 -5.22 25.20 0.71
N GLY A 181 -5.21 23.85 0.64
CA GLY A 181 -5.15 22.99 1.83
C GLY A 181 -6.49 22.90 2.57
N LYS A 182 -7.59 23.36 1.95
CA LYS A 182 -8.93 23.26 2.54
C LYS A 182 -9.47 21.85 2.37
N VAL A 183 -9.83 21.21 3.49
CA VAL A 183 -10.54 19.93 3.46
C VAL A 183 -11.99 20.19 3.02
N LEU A 184 -12.47 19.39 2.04
CA LEU A 184 -13.83 19.44 1.56
C LEU A 184 -14.78 18.72 2.54
N PRO A 185 -16.10 18.90 2.41
CA PRO A 185 -17.08 18.23 3.28
C PRO A 185 -17.21 16.73 3.02
N ASP A 186 -16.61 16.23 1.94
CA ASP A 186 -16.64 14.83 1.55
C ASP A 186 -15.97 13.96 2.64
N GLU A 187 -16.77 13.10 3.26
CA GLU A 187 -16.32 12.15 4.28
C GLU A 187 -17.00 10.79 4.04
N ILE A 188 -16.16 9.76 3.80
CA ILE A 188 -16.60 8.42 3.50
C ILE A 188 -16.12 7.49 4.59
N LYS A 189 -17.05 6.79 5.24
CA LYS A 189 -16.81 5.83 6.32
C LYS A 189 -16.96 4.39 5.82
N TRP A 190 -16.52 3.47 6.66
CA TRP A 190 -16.66 2.02 6.45
C TRP A 190 -15.94 1.51 5.22
N ALA A 191 -14.94 2.25 4.78
CA ALA A 191 -13.98 1.77 3.77
C ALA A 191 -12.96 0.84 4.43
N LYS A 192 -12.69 -0.30 3.81
CA LYS A 192 -11.76 -1.31 4.28
C LYS A 192 -11.29 -2.15 3.11
N PHE A 193 -9.99 -2.44 3.03
CA PHE A 193 -9.38 -3.15 1.91
C PHE A 193 -9.74 -2.50 0.56
N THR A 194 -9.53 -1.21 0.47
CA THR A 194 -9.93 -0.38 -0.65
C THR A 194 -8.75 0.41 -1.22
N ASN A 195 -8.83 0.72 -2.49
CA ASN A 195 -8.04 1.76 -3.14
C ASN A 195 -8.97 2.92 -3.53
N ILE A 196 -8.38 4.07 -3.82
CA ILE A 196 -9.07 5.24 -4.38
C ILE A 196 -8.66 5.34 -5.85
N SER A 197 -9.63 5.41 -6.76
CA SER A 197 -9.35 5.55 -8.18
C SER A 197 -10.23 6.60 -8.84
N TRP A 198 -9.64 7.72 -9.26
CA TRP A 198 -10.36 8.87 -9.79
C TRP A 198 -11.03 8.58 -11.13
N VAL A 199 -12.29 9.00 -11.27
CA VAL A 199 -13.04 9.07 -12.52
C VAL A 199 -13.03 10.51 -13.00
N GLY A 200 -12.04 10.85 -13.83
CA GLY A 200 -11.78 12.25 -14.19
C GLY A 200 -11.31 13.07 -12.99
N ASN A 201 -11.99 14.20 -12.73
CA ASN A 201 -11.73 15.05 -11.57
C ASN A 201 -12.97 15.24 -10.69
N ASP A 202 -14.09 14.60 -11.05
CA ASP A 202 -15.41 14.87 -10.47
C ASP A 202 -15.82 13.86 -9.39
N GLY A 203 -15.08 12.75 -9.27
CA GLY A 203 -15.37 11.70 -8.31
C GLY A 203 -14.38 10.55 -8.41
N PHE A 204 -14.56 9.53 -7.58
CA PHE A 204 -13.68 8.36 -7.55
C PHE A 204 -14.43 7.07 -7.21
N LEU A 205 -13.83 5.96 -7.62
CA LEU A 205 -14.23 4.62 -7.19
C LEU A 205 -13.52 4.25 -5.91
N TYR A 206 -14.22 3.54 -5.04
CA TYR A 206 -13.71 2.98 -3.80
C TYR A 206 -14.55 1.77 -3.38
N SER A 207 -14.05 0.96 -2.45
CA SER A 207 -14.78 -0.20 -1.95
C SER A 207 -15.08 -0.05 -0.46
N ARG A 208 -16.25 -0.46 -0.04
CA ARG A 208 -16.64 -0.47 1.37
C ARG A 208 -17.57 -1.61 1.72
N PHE A 209 -17.68 -1.84 3.01
CA PHE A 209 -18.69 -2.70 3.61
C PHE A 209 -19.90 -1.90 4.10
N ALA A 210 -20.94 -2.61 4.48
CA ALA A 210 -22.04 -1.99 5.23
C ALA A 210 -21.54 -1.48 6.60
N GLU A 211 -22.21 -0.48 7.14
CA GLU A 211 -21.94 -0.01 8.49
C GLU A 211 -22.08 -1.16 9.49
N PRO A 212 -21.07 -1.44 10.32
CA PRO A 212 -21.15 -2.48 11.34
C PRO A 212 -22.25 -2.18 12.36
N LYS A 213 -22.80 -3.23 12.96
CA LYS A 213 -23.67 -3.06 14.14
C LYS A 213 -22.88 -2.39 15.26
N GLU A 214 -23.58 -1.65 16.10
CA GLU A 214 -22.96 -1.00 17.27
C GLU A 214 -22.16 -2.02 18.10
N GLY A 215 -20.90 -1.68 18.39
CA GLY A 215 -19.95 -2.53 19.10
C GLY A 215 -19.33 -3.68 18.29
N ALA A 216 -19.76 -3.92 17.04
CA ALA A 216 -19.30 -5.06 16.24
C ALA A 216 -18.22 -4.70 15.18
N ALA A 217 -17.69 -3.49 15.19
CA ALA A 217 -16.78 -3.01 14.16
C ALA A 217 -15.51 -3.88 13.98
N PHE A 218 -15.04 -4.54 15.05
CA PHE A 218 -13.84 -5.39 15.04
C PHE A 218 -14.14 -6.89 15.06
N GLN A 219 -15.40 -7.28 15.22
CA GLN A 219 -15.83 -8.67 15.33
C GLN A 219 -16.63 -9.15 14.13
N GLN A 220 -17.18 -8.21 13.34
CA GLN A 220 -18.01 -8.54 12.19
C GLN A 220 -17.16 -9.07 11.03
N LEU A 221 -17.63 -10.16 10.41
CA LEU A 221 -17.01 -10.71 9.20
C LEU A 221 -17.07 -9.72 8.03
N ASN A 222 -16.06 -9.78 7.18
CA ASN A 222 -15.92 -8.91 6.00
C ASN A 222 -16.71 -9.49 4.82
N TYR A 223 -18.03 -9.34 4.82
CA TYR A 223 -18.91 -9.85 3.79
C TYR A 223 -19.59 -8.73 3.01
N ASN A 224 -19.88 -9.02 1.73
CA ASN A 224 -20.60 -8.14 0.82
C ASN A 224 -19.88 -6.81 0.56
N GLN A 225 -18.56 -6.86 0.38
CA GLN A 225 -17.85 -5.68 -0.08
C GLN A 225 -18.42 -5.22 -1.43
N THR A 226 -18.62 -3.94 -1.57
CA THR A 226 -19.22 -3.33 -2.76
C THR A 226 -18.35 -2.19 -3.24
N VAL A 227 -18.14 -2.10 -4.56
CA VAL A 227 -17.50 -0.94 -5.20
C VAL A 227 -18.54 0.17 -5.37
N TYR A 228 -18.20 1.37 -4.94
CA TYR A 228 -19.02 2.56 -5.09
C TYR A 228 -18.32 3.62 -5.93
N TYR A 229 -19.12 4.46 -6.55
CA TYR A 229 -18.68 5.73 -7.11
C TYR A 229 -19.15 6.87 -6.20
N HIS A 230 -18.21 7.64 -5.69
CA HIS A 230 -18.44 8.88 -4.96
C HIS A 230 -18.27 10.08 -5.88
N LYS A 231 -19.25 10.98 -5.89
CA LYS A 231 -19.17 12.26 -6.58
C LYS A 231 -18.77 13.35 -5.61
N ILE A 232 -17.72 14.11 -5.94
CA ILE A 232 -17.23 15.20 -5.08
C ILE A 232 -18.33 16.21 -4.78
N GLY A 233 -18.43 16.59 -3.50
CA GLY A 233 -19.41 17.54 -3.00
C GLY A 233 -20.80 16.97 -2.72
N THR A 234 -20.96 15.63 -2.77
CA THR A 234 -22.20 14.96 -2.37
C THR A 234 -22.01 14.16 -1.08
N PRO A 235 -23.05 13.94 -0.27
CA PRO A 235 -22.95 13.08 0.90
C PRO A 235 -22.78 11.61 0.50
N GLN A 236 -22.09 10.81 1.33
CA GLN A 236 -21.88 9.38 1.11
C GLN A 236 -23.18 8.59 0.84
N SER A 237 -24.31 9.03 1.39
CA SER A 237 -25.62 8.39 1.18
C SER A 237 -26.10 8.42 -0.28
N GLU A 238 -25.54 9.31 -1.10
CA GLU A 238 -25.82 9.42 -2.54
C GLU A 238 -24.85 8.61 -3.41
N ASP A 239 -23.88 7.94 -2.78
CA ASP A 239 -22.90 7.15 -3.51
C ASP A 239 -23.53 5.99 -4.26
N LYS A 240 -23.13 5.84 -5.49
CA LYS A 240 -23.69 4.83 -6.38
C LYS A 240 -22.93 3.51 -6.26
N ALA A 241 -23.62 2.44 -5.83
CA ALA A 241 -23.11 1.09 -5.95
C ALA A 241 -22.94 0.72 -7.43
N VAL A 242 -21.74 0.31 -7.84
CA VAL A 242 -21.40 0.03 -9.22
C VAL A 242 -21.02 -1.44 -9.49
N TYR A 243 -20.58 -2.16 -8.45
CA TYR A 243 -20.24 -3.58 -8.58
C TYR A 243 -20.30 -4.29 -7.22
N ALA A 244 -20.87 -5.49 -7.22
CA ALA A 244 -20.91 -6.41 -6.08
C ALA A 244 -21.14 -7.84 -6.57
N THR A 245 -20.86 -8.82 -5.72
CA THR A 245 -21.10 -10.25 -5.95
C THR A 245 -21.96 -10.84 -4.84
N PRO A 246 -23.29 -10.58 -4.82
CA PRO A 246 -24.16 -10.99 -3.70
C PRO A 246 -24.19 -12.51 -3.46
N ASP A 247 -23.98 -13.31 -4.52
CA ASP A 247 -23.92 -14.77 -4.45
C ASP A 247 -22.58 -15.29 -3.89
N LYS A 248 -21.60 -14.42 -3.69
CA LYS A 248 -20.25 -14.68 -3.19
C LYS A 248 -19.88 -13.61 -2.15
N PRO A 249 -20.53 -13.60 -0.98
CA PRO A 249 -20.40 -12.52 -0.01
C PRO A 249 -18.99 -12.35 0.55
N GLU A 250 -18.17 -13.40 0.52
CA GLU A 250 -16.77 -13.42 0.97
C GLU A 250 -15.79 -12.77 -0.04
N TYR A 251 -16.25 -12.46 -1.26
CA TYR A 251 -15.36 -11.86 -2.27
C TYR A 251 -15.10 -10.39 -1.98
N GLY A 252 -13.82 -10.01 -2.15
CA GLY A 252 -13.36 -8.63 -2.11
C GLY A 252 -13.19 -8.03 -3.50
N HIS A 253 -13.35 -6.73 -3.60
CA HIS A 253 -13.30 -6.02 -4.87
C HIS A 253 -12.45 -4.76 -4.77
N SER A 254 -11.63 -4.51 -5.77
CA SER A 254 -10.97 -3.23 -6.00
C SER A 254 -11.26 -2.74 -7.42
N ALA A 255 -11.21 -1.42 -7.63
CA ALA A 255 -11.46 -0.84 -8.95
C ALA A 255 -10.33 0.12 -9.32
N GLN A 256 -9.83 0.03 -10.54
CA GLN A 256 -8.81 0.91 -11.09
C GLN A 256 -9.29 1.51 -12.40
N VAL A 257 -9.23 2.83 -12.52
CA VAL A 257 -9.58 3.58 -13.74
C VAL A 257 -8.33 3.78 -14.57
N THR A 258 -8.40 3.51 -15.87
CA THR A 258 -7.31 3.79 -16.80
C THR A 258 -6.99 5.27 -16.86
N HIS A 259 -5.73 5.62 -17.10
CA HIS A 259 -5.29 7.03 -17.11
C HIS A 259 -6.08 7.90 -18.09
N ASP A 260 -6.49 7.36 -19.24
CA ASP A 260 -7.33 8.09 -20.20
C ASP A 260 -8.80 8.22 -19.75
N GLY A 261 -9.19 7.57 -18.64
CA GLY A 261 -10.55 7.58 -18.09
C GLY A 261 -11.57 6.80 -18.90
N LYS A 262 -11.12 5.93 -19.81
CA LYS A 262 -12.02 5.20 -20.72
C LYS A 262 -12.60 3.94 -20.09
N TRP A 263 -11.83 3.27 -19.26
CA TRP A 263 -12.21 2.01 -18.63
C TRP A 263 -12.00 2.06 -17.12
N ALA A 264 -12.87 1.38 -16.40
CA ALA A 264 -12.57 0.89 -15.06
C ALA A 264 -12.39 -0.62 -15.13
N VAL A 265 -11.35 -1.13 -14.49
CA VAL A 265 -11.10 -2.56 -14.30
C VAL A 265 -11.36 -2.88 -12.84
N ILE A 266 -12.25 -3.84 -12.62
CA ILE A 266 -12.59 -4.33 -11.29
C ILE A 266 -11.89 -5.67 -11.12
N THR A 267 -11.07 -5.76 -10.08
CA THR A 267 -10.38 -6.98 -9.66
C THR A 267 -11.13 -7.57 -8.47
N THR A 268 -11.49 -8.85 -8.57
CA THR A 268 -12.21 -9.59 -7.55
C THR A 268 -11.35 -10.75 -7.05
N SER A 269 -11.26 -10.93 -5.74
CA SER A 269 -10.53 -12.02 -5.08
C SER A 269 -11.36 -12.71 -4.01
N SER A 270 -10.99 -13.93 -3.65
CA SER A 270 -11.53 -14.64 -2.49
C SER A 270 -10.56 -14.52 -1.32
N GLY A 271 -10.93 -13.74 -0.30
CA GLY A 271 -10.05 -13.50 0.86
C GLY A 271 -8.69 -12.92 0.45
N THR A 272 -7.61 -13.55 0.91
CA THR A 272 -6.22 -13.15 0.64
C THR A 272 -5.55 -13.95 -0.47
N ASP A 273 -6.32 -14.73 -1.26
CA ASP A 273 -5.77 -15.49 -2.39
C ASP A 273 -5.33 -14.53 -3.51
N GLU A 274 -4.16 -14.78 -4.07
CA GLU A 274 -3.59 -14.02 -5.20
C GLU A 274 -4.08 -14.53 -6.56
N LYS A 275 -5.34 -14.89 -6.62
CA LYS A 275 -6.05 -15.31 -7.83
C LYS A 275 -7.25 -14.40 -8.04
N TYR A 276 -7.37 -13.87 -9.24
CA TYR A 276 -8.30 -12.78 -9.50
C TYR A 276 -9.24 -13.09 -10.67
N GLU A 277 -10.47 -12.60 -10.54
CA GLU A 277 -11.34 -12.35 -11.68
C GLU A 277 -11.22 -10.88 -12.08
N LEU A 278 -11.34 -10.61 -13.37
CA LEU A 278 -11.35 -9.27 -13.92
C LEU A 278 -12.69 -8.97 -14.58
N HIS A 279 -13.24 -7.81 -14.25
CA HIS A 279 -14.38 -7.23 -14.94
C HIS A 279 -13.99 -5.87 -15.50
N VAL A 280 -14.44 -5.55 -16.70
CA VAL A 280 -14.20 -4.25 -17.35
C VAL A 280 -15.49 -3.48 -17.46
N MET A 281 -15.43 -2.19 -17.19
CA MET A 281 -16.56 -1.30 -17.23
C MET A 281 -16.21 -0.07 -18.07
N PRO A 282 -16.90 0.15 -19.22
CA PRO A 282 -16.66 1.33 -20.02
C PRO A 282 -17.13 2.57 -19.26
N LEU A 283 -16.21 3.50 -19.10
CA LEU A 283 -16.47 4.84 -18.62
C LEU A 283 -16.65 5.78 -19.82
N GLY A 284 -17.19 6.88 -19.67
CA GLY A 284 -17.39 7.89 -20.70
C GLY A 284 -18.04 9.09 -20.05
N LYS A 285 -18.53 10.02 -20.84
CA LYS A 285 -19.18 11.21 -20.29
C LYS A 285 -20.42 10.88 -19.40
N LYS A 286 -21.06 9.73 -19.65
CA LYS A 286 -22.19 9.22 -18.86
C LYS A 286 -22.05 7.71 -18.69
N PRO A 287 -21.28 7.23 -17.70
CA PRO A 287 -21.08 5.80 -17.47
C PRO A 287 -22.40 5.08 -17.22
N THR A 288 -22.58 3.93 -17.85
CA THR A 288 -23.72 3.04 -17.58
C THR A 288 -23.54 2.26 -16.27
N TRP A 289 -22.32 2.20 -15.78
CA TRP A 289 -21.91 1.44 -14.59
C TRP A 289 -22.22 -0.05 -14.71
N LYS A 290 -22.04 -0.60 -15.91
CA LYS A 290 -22.23 -2.02 -16.18
C LYS A 290 -20.89 -2.68 -16.43
N ALA A 291 -20.44 -3.48 -15.47
CA ALA A 291 -19.25 -4.29 -15.58
C ALA A 291 -19.53 -5.53 -16.46
N GLN A 292 -18.53 -5.93 -17.26
CA GLN A 292 -18.56 -7.13 -18.09
C GLN A 292 -17.39 -8.01 -17.69
N PRO A 293 -17.57 -9.35 -17.60
CA PRO A 293 -16.48 -10.25 -17.27
C PRO A 293 -15.42 -10.25 -18.39
N LEU A 294 -14.15 -10.18 -18.00
CA LEU A 294 -13.00 -10.34 -18.88
C LEU A 294 -12.21 -11.61 -18.54
N VAL A 295 -12.03 -11.88 -17.24
CA VAL A 295 -11.42 -13.10 -16.70
C VAL A 295 -12.28 -13.59 -15.56
N THR A 296 -12.57 -14.90 -15.56
CA THR A 296 -13.38 -15.56 -14.54
C THR A 296 -12.65 -16.79 -13.99
N GLY A 297 -13.03 -17.28 -12.82
CA GLY A 297 -12.64 -18.57 -12.28
C GLY A 297 -11.58 -18.53 -11.19
N LEU A 298 -11.03 -17.37 -10.78
CA LEU A 298 -10.02 -17.24 -9.73
C LEU A 298 -8.86 -18.25 -9.86
N GLU A 299 -8.29 -18.35 -11.06
CA GLU A 299 -7.25 -19.36 -11.36
C GLU A 299 -5.83 -18.80 -11.30
N TYR A 300 -5.65 -17.53 -11.68
CA TYR A 300 -4.35 -16.88 -11.88
C TYR A 300 -4.30 -15.50 -11.26
N ASP A 301 -3.07 -15.04 -11.00
CA ASP A 301 -2.79 -13.65 -10.68
C ASP A 301 -2.97 -12.77 -11.92
N TRP A 302 -3.62 -11.63 -11.74
CA TRP A 302 -3.85 -10.61 -12.75
C TRP A 302 -3.71 -9.21 -12.16
N GLY A 303 -2.75 -8.44 -12.65
CA GLY A 303 -2.55 -7.04 -12.27
C GLY A 303 -2.70 -6.11 -13.46
N LEU A 304 -3.64 -5.15 -13.40
CA LEU A 304 -3.71 -4.08 -14.41
C LEU A 304 -2.46 -3.21 -14.31
N ILE A 305 -1.74 -3.07 -15.42
CA ILE A 305 -0.65 -2.12 -15.56
C ILE A 305 -1.22 -0.76 -15.94
N GLU A 306 -1.93 -0.69 -17.06
CA GLU A 306 -2.56 0.54 -17.57
C GLU A 306 -3.42 0.26 -18.81
N GLY A 307 -4.22 1.27 -19.22
CA GLY A 307 -5.00 1.24 -20.46
C GLY A 307 -4.82 2.50 -21.29
N MET A 308 -4.71 2.32 -22.61
CA MET A 308 -4.69 3.38 -23.60
C MET A 308 -5.67 3.07 -24.72
N GLY A 309 -6.69 3.86 -24.85
CA GLY A 309 -7.78 3.61 -25.80
C GLY A 309 -8.53 2.32 -25.46
N ASN A 310 -8.48 1.32 -26.34
CA ASN A 310 -9.10 0.01 -26.09
C ASN A 310 -8.06 -1.06 -25.66
N ILE A 311 -6.78 -0.74 -25.70
CA ILE A 311 -5.74 -1.69 -25.31
C ILE A 311 -5.47 -1.57 -23.83
N LEU A 312 -5.53 -2.69 -23.11
CA LEU A 312 -5.14 -2.78 -21.71
C LEU A 312 -3.94 -3.72 -21.58
N TRP A 313 -2.99 -3.34 -20.70
CA TRP A 313 -1.81 -4.15 -20.35
C TRP A 313 -2.00 -4.74 -18.97
N PHE A 314 -1.67 -6.03 -18.84
CA PHE A 314 -1.72 -6.75 -17.57
C PHE A 314 -0.43 -7.50 -17.30
N THR A 315 -0.10 -7.68 -16.03
CA THR A 315 0.77 -8.75 -15.57
C THR A 315 -0.08 -9.99 -15.25
N THR A 316 0.47 -11.19 -15.46
CA THR A 316 -0.19 -12.43 -15.06
C THR A 316 0.83 -13.57 -14.87
N ASN A 317 0.48 -14.51 -13.98
CA ASN A 317 1.22 -15.76 -13.82
C ASN A 317 0.64 -16.92 -14.66
N LYS A 318 -0.36 -16.64 -15.49
CA LYS A 318 -0.95 -17.66 -16.37
C LYS A 318 0.10 -18.22 -17.34
N ASP A 319 0.43 -19.52 -17.20
CA ASP A 319 1.49 -20.20 -17.95
C ASP A 319 2.88 -19.53 -17.82
N ALA A 320 3.12 -18.79 -16.71
CA ALA A 320 4.31 -17.99 -16.47
C ALA A 320 4.50 -17.73 -14.95
N PRO A 321 4.96 -18.71 -14.15
CA PRO A 321 5.09 -18.59 -12.69
C PRO A 321 5.87 -17.37 -12.19
N LYS A 322 6.80 -16.85 -13.00
CA LYS A 322 7.60 -15.65 -12.70
C LYS A 322 7.02 -14.38 -13.32
N LEU A 323 5.77 -14.42 -13.73
CA LEU A 323 5.00 -13.38 -14.39
C LEU A 323 5.44 -13.05 -15.82
N LYS A 324 4.48 -12.66 -16.61
CA LYS A 324 4.61 -12.11 -17.96
C LYS A 324 3.72 -10.88 -18.14
N VAL A 325 3.95 -10.11 -19.20
CA VAL A 325 3.09 -8.98 -19.58
C VAL A 325 2.28 -9.36 -20.81
N VAL A 326 0.97 -9.14 -20.75
CA VAL A 326 0.04 -9.39 -21.83
C VAL A 326 -0.79 -8.14 -22.14
N THR A 327 -1.35 -8.07 -23.34
CA THR A 327 -2.32 -7.05 -23.73
C THR A 327 -3.64 -7.70 -24.14
N VAL A 328 -4.72 -6.93 -24.05
CA VAL A 328 -6.01 -7.27 -24.61
C VAL A 328 -6.63 -6.04 -25.28
N ASP A 329 -7.21 -6.22 -26.47
CA ASP A 329 -7.97 -5.16 -27.17
C ASP A 329 -9.46 -5.34 -26.89
N LEU A 330 -10.03 -4.46 -26.06
CA LEU A 330 -11.47 -4.43 -25.74
C LEU A 330 -12.33 -3.90 -26.90
N GLY A 331 -11.72 -3.37 -27.97
CA GLY A 331 -12.43 -2.97 -29.19
C GLY A 331 -12.62 -4.13 -30.17
N ALA A 332 -11.95 -5.24 -29.96
CA ALA A 332 -12.09 -6.45 -30.78
C ALA A 332 -13.45 -7.12 -30.53
N LYS A 333 -14.02 -7.75 -31.58
CA LYS A 333 -15.27 -8.51 -31.47
C LYS A 333 -15.21 -9.62 -30.42
N THR A 334 -14.04 -10.23 -30.29
CA THR A 334 -13.73 -11.24 -29.25
C THR A 334 -12.36 -10.85 -28.67
N PRO A 335 -12.32 -10.25 -27.46
CA PRO A 335 -11.06 -9.93 -26.81
C PRO A 335 -10.22 -11.16 -26.53
N VAL A 336 -8.94 -11.13 -26.93
CA VAL A 336 -7.97 -12.23 -26.70
C VAL A 336 -6.70 -11.60 -26.14
N PHE A 337 -6.12 -12.25 -25.13
CA PHE A 337 -4.83 -11.84 -24.58
C PHE A 337 -3.69 -12.22 -25.51
N ALA A 338 -2.77 -11.29 -25.72
CA ALA A 338 -1.55 -11.47 -26.49
C ALA A 338 -0.31 -11.17 -25.62
N ASP A 339 0.70 -12.02 -25.69
CA ASP A 339 1.96 -11.83 -24.95
C ASP A 339 2.74 -10.63 -25.53
N VAL A 340 3.25 -9.78 -24.63
CA VAL A 340 4.11 -8.64 -24.94
C VAL A 340 5.51 -8.86 -24.37
N ILE A 341 5.60 -9.20 -23.08
CA ILE A 341 6.86 -9.57 -22.42
C ILE A 341 6.69 -11.02 -21.96
N PRO A 342 7.44 -11.97 -22.52
CA PRO A 342 7.40 -13.35 -22.06
C PRO A 342 8.04 -13.48 -20.66
N GLU A 343 7.72 -14.58 -19.97
CA GLU A 343 8.42 -14.97 -18.75
C GLU A 343 9.93 -15.07 -18.99
N ARG A 344 10.71 -14.70 -17.99
CA ARG A 344 12.17 -14.76 -18.01
C ARG A 344 12.71 -15.64 -16.87
N GLU A 345 14.03 -15.82 -16.87
CA GLU A 345 14.72 -16.46 -15.75
C GLU A 345 14.56 -15.64 -14.46
N GLU A 346 14.64 -14.31 -14.56
CA GLU A 346 14.41 -13.38 -13.47
C GLU A 346 12.90 -13.24 -13.17
N THR A 347 12.54 -13.07 -11.89
CA THR A 347 11.15 -12.87 -11.50
C THR A 347 10.72 -11.41 -11.75
N LEU A 348 9.70 -11.22 -12.57
CA LEU A 348 9.07 -9.91 -12.76
C LEU A 348 8.32 -9.52 -11.48
N SER A 349 8.67 -8.40 -10.88
CA SER A 349 8.05 -7.92 -9.65
C SER A 349 7.07 -6.77 -9.89
N ARG A 350 7.32 -5.96 -10.89
CA ARG A 350 6.46 -4.82 -11.23
C ARG A 350 6.64 -4.38 -12.68
N THR A 351 5.56 -3.90 -13.29
CA THR A 351 5.57 -3.26 -14.61
C THR A 351 4.79 -1.95 -14.55
N GLN A 352 5.29 -0.91 -15.20
CA GLN A 352 4.65 0.40 -15.29
C GLN A 352 4.77 0.96 -16.71
N ILE A 353 3.77 1.77 -17.12
CA ILE A 353 3.88 2.59 -18.33
C ILE A 353 4.31 4.00 -17.93
N VAL A 354 5.42 4.44 -18.51
CA VAL A 354 5.98 5.79 -18.32
C VAL A 354 6.21 6.41 -19.70
N GLY A 355 5.49 7.47 -20.00
CA GLY A 355 5.49 8.01 -21.37
C GLY A 355 5.00 6.98 -22.39
N ASN A 356 5.85 6.59 -23.31
CA ASN A 356 5.60 5.57 -24.34
C ASN A 356 6.49 4.32 -24.13
N ARG A 357 6.80 3.99 -22.86
CA ARG A 357 7.69 2.89 -22.49
C ARG A 357 7.08 2.00 -21.42
N LEU A 358 7.43 0.72 -21.45
CA LEU A 358 7.27 -0.17 -20.30
C LEU A 358 8.57 -0.13 -19.49
N ILE A 359 8.44 0.08 -18.18
CA ILE A 359 9.53 -0.13 -17.22
C ILE A 359 9.21 -1.40 -16.45
N LEU A 360 10.10 -2.37 -16.56
CA LEU A 360 10.00 -3.72 -16.02
C LEU A 360 10.98 -3.85 -14.86
N SER A 361 10.47 -4.04 -13.66
CA SER A 361 11.30 -4.30 -12.48
C SER A 361 11.38 -5.80 -12.23
N TYR A 362 12.59 -6.33 -12.14
CA TYR A 362 12.88 -7.74 -11.89
C TYR A 362 13.65 -7.91 -10.59
N ILE A 363 13.56 -9.11 -10.04
CA ILE A 363 14.43 -9.58 -8.97
C ILE A 363 15.36 -10.63 -9.54
N LYS A 364 16.67 -10.39 -9.44
CA LYS A 364 17.74 -11.30 -9.83
C LYS A 364 18.74 -11.44 -8.71
N ASP A 365 18.98 -12.67 -8.25
CA ASP A 365 19.95 -12.94 -7.17
C ASP A 365 19.76 -12.00 -5.94
N ALA A 366 18.50 -11.85 -5.50
CA ALA A 366 18.08 -10.99 -4.39
C ALA A 366 18.41 -9.49 -4.55
N LYS A 367 18.63 -9.00 -5.76
CA LYS A 367 18.79 -7.57 -6.09
C LYS A 367 17.79 -7.12 -7.15
N SER A 368 17.47 -5.84 -7.17
CA SER A 368 16.64 -5.25 -8.20
C SER A 368 17.40 -5.09 -9.51
N MET A 369 16.70 -5.30 -10.61
CA MET A 369 17.08 -4.99 -11.97
C MET A 369 15.91 -4.26 -12.65
N ALA A 370 16.16 -3.22 -13.41
CA ALA A 370 15.13 -2.47 -14.12
C ALA A 370 15.44 -2.40 -15.62
N LEU A 371 14.48 -2.81 -16.43
CA LEU A 371 14.59 -2.78 -17.89
C LEU A 371 13.55 -1.83 -18.48
N MET A 372 13.89 -1.14 -19.55
CA MET A 372 12.95 -0.34 -20.31
C MET A 372 12.78 -0.93 -21.72
N THR A 373 11.52 -1.06 -22.15
CA THR A 373 11.14 -1.49 -23.49
C THR A 373 10.20 -0.48 -24.14
N ASP A 374 9.95 -0.61 -25.42
CA ASP A 374 8.79 0.03 -26.03
C ASP A 374 7.50 -0.70 -25.61
N LEU A 375 6.35 -0.18 -26.01
CA LEU A 375 5.03 -0.77 -25.65
C LEU A 375 4.75 -2.12 -26.33
N ALA A 376 5.53 -2.48 -27.36
CA ALA A 376 5.48 -3.77 -28.02
C ALA A 376 6.46 -4.80 -27.42
N GLY A 377 7.18 -4.42 -26.35
CA GLY A 377 8.13 -5.30 -25.66
C GLY A 377 9.53 -5.33 -26.22
N LYS A 378 9.86 -4.50 -27.25
CA LYS A 378 11.21 -4.44 -27.79
C LYS A 378 12.14 -3.74 -26.80
N PRO A 379 13.27 -4.36 -26.42
CA PRO A 379 14.21 -3.76 -25.47
C PRO A 379 14.75 -2.40 -25.95
N VAL A 380 14.84 -1.45 -25.02
CA VAL A 380 15.43 -0.12 -25.25
C VAL A 380 16.72 0.02 -24.46
N GLN A 381 16.69 -0.16 -23.14
CA GLN A 381 17.88 -0.11 -22.28
C GLN A 381 17.65 -0.78 -20.94
N GLU A 382 18.72 -1.12 -20.24
CA GLU A 382 18.73 -1.36 -18.80
C GLU A 382 18.86 -0.04 -18.06
N ILE A 383 18.06 0.17 -17.00
CA ILE A 383 18.14 1.36 -16.16
C ILE A 383 19.20 1.11 -15.10
N GLU A 384 20.24 1.93 -15.09
CA GLU A 384 21.33 1.82 -14.13
C GLU A 384 20.87 2.15 -12.71
N LEU A 385 21.10 1.24 -11.77
CA LEU A 385 20.72 1.36 -10.36
C LEU A 385 21.92 1.66 -9.43
N ASN A 386 23.04 2.09 -9.96
CA ASN A 386 24.25 2.55 -9.28
C ASN A 386 24.97 1.55 -8.35
N ALA A 387 24.29 0.54 -7.78
CA ALA A 387 24.85 -0.44 -6.85
C ALA A 387 23.99 -1.70 -6.74
N ILE A 388 24.47 -2.69 -5.96
CA ILE A 388 23.66 -3.83 -5.52
C ILE A 388 22.72 -3.36 -4.42
N GLY A 389 21.41 -3.48 -4.65
CA GLY A 389 20.41 -2.99 -3.69
C GLY A 389 18.98 -3.22 -4.16
N THR A 390 18.07 -2.50 -3.52
CA THR A 390 16.64 -2.56 -3.81
C THR A 390 16.18 -1.24 -4.44
N ALA A 391 15.55 -1.35 -5.61
CA ALA A 391 14.84 -0.24 -6.27
C ALA A 391 13.33 -0.45 -6.16
N SER A 392 12.59 0.64 -5.99
CA SER A 392 11.12 0.64 -5.96
C SER A 392 10.59 1.90 -6.64
N GLY A 393 9.34 1.86 -7.10
CA GLY A 393 8.71 3.02 -7.73
C GLY A 393 8.54 2.85 -9.23
N PHE A 394 9.05 3.81 -10.03
CA PHE A 394 8.82 3.94 -11.46
C PHE A 394 7.34 4.15 -11.85
N SER A 395 6.49 4.58 -10.89
CA SER A 395 5.11 4.93 -11.20
C SER A 395 5.09 6.10 -12.18
N GLY A 396 4.27 5.98 -13.21
CA GLY A 396 4.17 7.00 -14.24
C GLY A 396 2.84 6.95 -14.95
N THR A 397 2.71 7.79 -15.96
CA THR A 397 1.50 7.88 -16.77
C THR A 397 1.82 7.85 -18.25
N PRO A 398 0.93 7.32 -19.09
CA PRO A 398 1.06 7.42 -20.53
C PRO A 398 1.24 8.87 -20.99
N GLY A 399 2.21 9.09 -21.87
CA GLY A 399 2.51 10.42 -22.45
C GLY A 399 3.37 11.34 -21.58
N ASP A 400 3.64 11.02 -20.31
CA ASP A 400 4.60 11.76 -19.47
C ASP A 400 5.86 10.92 -19.25
N PRO A 401 7.04 11.33 -19.78
CA PRO A 401 8.26 10.55 -19.67
C PRO A 401 8.90 10.60 -18.29
N GLU A 402 8.38 11.41 -17.36
CA GLU A 402 8.94 11.60 -16.03
C GLU A 402 8.41 10.57 -15.03
N THR A 403 9.34 9.95 -14.29
CA THR A 403 9.00 9.07 -13.17
C THR A 403 10.04 9.20 -12.06
N PHE A 404 9.72 8.60 -10.91
CA PHE A 404 10.60 8.58 -9.74
C PHE A 404 10.79 7.16 -9.24
N PHE A 405 11.99 6.87 -8.76
CA PHE A 405 12.29 5.62 -8.07
C PHE A 405 13.15 5.85 -6.84
N GLY A 406 12.93 5.02 -5.83
CA GLY A 406 13.77 4.95 -4.65
C GLY A 406 14.82 3.87 -4.83
N PHE A 407 16.02 4.10 -4.31
CA PHE A 407 17.06 3.09 -4.26
C PHE A 407 17.71 3.09 -2.88
N SER A 408 17.93 1.91 -2.32
CA SER A 408 18.67 1.71 -1.07
C SER A 408 19.51 0.45 -1.11
N SER A 409 20.56 0.40 -0.30
CA SER A 409 21.39 -0.79 -0.10
C SER A 409 21.84 -0.89 1.36
N PHE A 410 22.52 -1.96 1.73
CA PHE A 410 23.01 -2.13 3.11
C PHE A 410 24.02 -1.08 3.56
N ASN A 411 24.71 -0.42 2.63
CA ASN A 411 25.72 0.60 2.91
C ASN A 411 25.33 1.99 2.38
N GLN A 412 24.12 2.14 1.84
CA GLN A 412 23.62 3.41 1.30
C GLN A 412 22.18 3.65 1.77
N PRO A 413 21.92 4.75 2.49
CA PRO A 413 20.55 5.15 2.85
C PRO A 413 19.67 5.32 1.62
N GLY A 414 18.36 5.18 1.81
CA GLY A 414 17.39 5.40 0.75
C GLY A 414 17.51 6.78 0.14
N ALA A 415 17.59 6.83 -1.18
CA ALA A 415 17.59 8.07 -1.97
C ALA A 415 16.50 8.00 -3.05
N VAL A 416 15.93 9.15 -3.39
CA VAL A 416 14.93 9.29 -4.45
C VAL A 416 15.62 9.81 -5.72
N TYR A 417 15.34 9.14 -6.82
CA TYR A 417 15.84 9.50 -8.15
C TYR A 417 14.68 9.87 -9.06
N ARG A 418 14.87 10.88 -9.85
CA ARG A 418 14.03 11.25 -10.97
C ARG A 418 14.59 10.62 -12.23
N PHE A 419 13.77 9.90 -13.00
CA PHE A 419 14.14 9.27 -14.26
C PHE A 419 13.29 9.82 -15.40
N ASN A 420 13.89 9.98 -16.57
CA ASN A 420 13.19 10.37 -17.78
C ASN A 420 13.28 9.26 -18.82
N SER A 421 12.14 8.68 -19.21
CA SER A 421 12.08 7.52 -20.12
C SER A 421 12.39 7.83 -21.58
N ASP A 422 12.38 9.11 -22.01
CA ASP A 422 12.78 9.50 -23.35
C ASP A 422 14.30 9.63 -23.48
N THR A 423 14.98 10.12 -22.45
CA THR A 423 16.44 10.34 -22.45
C THR A 423 17.20 9.19 -21.78
N GLY A 424 16.55 8.36 -20.98
CA GLY A 424 17.18 7.29 -20.19
C GLY A 424 18.04 7.79 -19.03
N VAL A 425 17.90 9.06 -18.62
CA VAL A 425 18.76 9.70 -17.62
C VAL A 425 18.10 9.71 -16.25
N SER A 426 18.85 9.29 -15.23
CA SER A 426 18.50 9.42 -13.80
C SER A 426 19.25 10.60 -13.18
N THR A 427 18.56 11.33 -12.29
CA THR A 427 19.15 12.40 -11.46
C THR A 427 18.62 12.29 -10.04
N VAL A 428 19.38 12.67 -9.02
CA VAL A 428 18.88 12.73 -7.64
C VAL A 428 17.79 13.81 -7.56
N PHE A 429 16.69 13.48 -6.87
CA PHE A 429 15.53 14.38 -6.67
C PHE A 429 15.68 15.29 -5.45
#